data_1004e448f3b37994b45ceec6426086eb
#
_entry.id   1004e448f3b37994b45ceec6426086eb
#
_cell.length_a   1.000
_cell.length_b   1.000
_cell.length_c   1.000
_cell.angle_alpha   90.00
_cell.angle_beta   90.00
_cell.angle_gamma   90.00
#
_symmetry.space_group_name_H-M   'P 1'
#
loop_
_entity.id
_entity.type
_entity.pdbx_description
1 polymer ?
#
loop_
_entity_poly.entity_id
_entity_poly.type
_entity_poly.pdbx_seq_one_letter_code
_entity_poly.pdbx_strand_id
1 'polypeptide(L)'
;CSFLDDIYMLADCLLSQDDITLLEKKDYIKNPKPGGYRSLHLIVSVPIFLQDGKRNMTVEVQLRTIAMDFWASLEHKLRYKKDIPADKAKYLEDEMLACAQISADLDMRMQNVRDVIAENTTPDERPLLLKELS
;
A
#
# COMPACT_ATOMS: atom_id res chain seq x y z
N CYS A 1 -0.73 -4.76 4.16
CA CYS A 1 0.34 -4.54 5.15
C CYS A 1 -0.20 -3.79 6.37
N SER A 2 0.34 -4.09 7.54
CA SER A 2 -0.03 -3.39 8.76
C SER A 2 0.67 -2.02 8.88
N PHE A 3 1.93 -1.94 8.51
CA PHE A 3 2.75 -0.75 8.66
C PHE A 3 3.43 -0.32 7.35
N LEU A 4 3.84 0.95 7.29
CA LEU A 4 4.51 1.53 6.12
C LEU A 4 5.79 0.77 5.75
N ASP A 5 6.62 0.45 6.74
CA ASP A 5 7.89 -0.26 6.51
C ASP A 5 7.67 -1.65 5.93
N ASP A 6 6.56 -2.31 6.27
CA ASP A 6 6.21 -3.63 5.73
C ASP A 6 6.06 -3.60 4.22
N ILE A 7 5.53 -2.49 3.68
CA ILE A 7 5.35 -2.32 2.24
C ILE A 7 6.71 -2.40 1.52
N TYR A 8 7.68 -1.64 2.00
CA TYR A 8 9.01 -1.59 1.38
C TYR A 8 9.80 -2.87 1.60
N MET A 9 9.67 -3.48 2.78
CA MET A 9 10.27 -4.78 3.07
C MET A 9 9.73 -5.88 2.15
N LEU A 10 8.41 -5.96 1.98
CA LEU A 10 7.78 -6.92 1.07
C LEU A 10 8.15 -6.66 -0.38
N ALA A 11 8.23 -5.40 -0.79
CA ALA A 11 8.67 -5.04 -2.13
C ALA A 11 10.09 -5.54 -2.39
N ASP A 12 11.01 -5.31 -1.46
CA ASP A 12 12.40 -5.76 -1.57
C ASP A 12 12.50 -7.28 -1.58
N CYS A 13 11.73 -7.97 -0.74
CA CYS A 13 11.67 -9.44 -0.74
C CYS A 13 11.14 -10.00 -2.07
N LEU A 14 10.10 -9.40 -2.62
CA LEU A 14 9.53 -9.80 -3.90
C LEU A 14 10.54 -9.61 -5.03
N LEU A 15 11.17 -8.44 -5.09
CA LEU A 15 12.11 -8.09 -6.15
C LEU A 15 13.47 -8.81 -6.02
N SER A 16 13.77 -9.41 -4.88
CA SER A 16 14.97 -10.23 -4.69
C SER A 16 14.83 -11.65 -5.25
N GLN A 17 13.63 -12.06 -5.67
CA GLN A 17 13.41 -13.37 -6.29
C GLN A 17 14.04 -13.40 -7.69
N ASP A 18 14.75 -14.49 -8.02
CA ASP A 18 15.48 -14.64 -9.28
C ASP A 18 14.59 -14.65 -10.52
N ASP A 19 13.35 -15.08 -10.35
CA ASP A 19 12.36 -15.25 -11.43
C ASP A 19 11.45 -14.03 -11.61
N ILE A 20 11.61 -12.99 -10.79
CA ILE A 20 10.82 -11.76 -10.87
C ILE A 20 11.69 -10.62 -11.36
N THR A 21 11.24 -9.94 -12.41
CA THR A 21 11.92 -8.78 -12.99
C THR A 21 11.06 -7.54 -12.83
N LEU A 22 11.61 -6.51 -12.20
CA LEU A 22 10.95 -5.21 -12.09
C LEU A 22 10.96 -4.48 -13.44
N LEU A 23 9.78 -4.12 -13.95
CA LEU A 23 9.61 -3.34 -15.17
C LEU A 23 9.38 -1.86 -14.86
N GLU A 24 8.54 -1.55 -13.86
CA GLU A 24 8.23 -0.18 -13.45
C GLU A 24 7.87 -0.13 -11.97
N LYS A 25 8.28 0.95 -11.31
CA LYS A 25 7.93 1.23 -9.91
C LYS A 25 7.28 2.61 -9.81
N LYS A 26 6.07 2.65 -9.25
CA LYS A 26 5.34 3.88 -8.97
C LYS A 26 5.09 4.00 -7.48
N ASP A 27 5.79 4.92 -6.83
CA ASP A 27 5.67 5.14 -5.40
C ASP A 27 4.73 6.31 -5.10
N TYR A 28 3.44 5.99 -4.99
CA TYR A 28 2.41 6.95 -4.58
C TYR A 28 2.30 7.14 -3.07
N ILE A 29 3.16 6.51 -2.29
CA ILE A 29 3.30 6.77 -0.86
C ILE A 29 4.16 8.01 -0.65
N LYS A 30 5.33 8.06 -1.30
CA LYS A 30 6.22 9.22 -1.29
C LYS A 30 5.66 10.40 -2.10
N ASN A 31 4.99 10.10 -3.21
CA ASN A 31 4.39 11.08 -4.11
C ASN A 31 2.92 10.73 -4.33
N PRO A 32 2.02 11.06 -3.39
CA PRO A 32 0.59 10.76 -3.52
C PRO A 32 -0.01 11.42 -4.76
N LYS A 33 -1.03 10.78 -5.33
CA LYS A 33 -1.79 11.40 -6.42
C LYS A 33 -2.52 12.66 -5.90
N PRO A 34 -2.83 13.64 -6.78
CA PRO A 34 -3.48 14.88 -6.37
C PRO A 34 -4.78 14.71 -5.58
N GLY A 35 -5.53 13.64 -5.83
CA GLY A 35 -6.74 13.27 -5.09
C GLY A 35 -6.52 12.62 -3.72
N GLY A 36 -5.27 12.31 -3.37
CA GLY A 36 -4.91 11.69 -2.08
C GLY A 36 -4.62 10.20 -2.14
N TYR A 37 -4.75 9.56 -3.29
CA TYR A 37 -4.46 8.14 -3.44
C TYR A 37 -3.00 7.82 -3.12
N ARG A 38 -2.78 6.81 -2.27
CA ARG A 38 -1.47 6.31 -1.87
C ARG A 38 -1.39 4.80 -2.02
N SER A 39 -0.31 4.32 -2.59
CA SER A 39 0.02 2.90 -2.74
C SER A 39 1.42 2.78 -3.34
N LEU A 40 2.09 1.66 -3.14
CA LEU A 40 3.27 1.30 -3.91
C LEU A 40 2.84 0.34 -5.02
N HIS A 41 3.08 0.72 -6.28
CA HIS A 41 2.80 -0.10 -7.45
C HIS A 41 4.10 -0.63 -8.03
N LEU A 42 4.17 -1.94 -8.21
CA LEU A 42 5.26 -2.62 -8.89
C LEU A 42 4.70 -3.32 -10.13
N ILE A 43 5.22 -2.97 -11.29
CA ILE A 43 4.95 -3.70 -12.52
C ILE A 43 6.10 -4.65 -12.72
N VAL A 44 5.82 -5.93 -12.65
CA VAL A 44 6.82 -7.00 -12.68
C VAL A 44 6.52 -8.00 -13.79
N SER A 45 7.57 -8.62 -14.31
CA SER A 45 7.48 -9.78 -15.18
C SER A 45 7.71 -11.04 -14.36
N VAL A 46 6.77 -11.97 -14.42
CA VAL A 46 6.85 -13.26 -13.73
C VAL A 46 6.71 -14.39 -14.70
N PRO A 47 7.45 -15.51 -14.53
CA PRO A 47 7.29 -16.68 -15.37
C PRO A 47 6.03 -17.44 -14.98
N ILE A 48 5.28 -17.90 -16.00
CA ILE A 48 4.22 -18.89 -15.84
C ILE A 48 4.57 -20.13 -16.67
N PHE A 49 4.20 -21.28 -16.15
CA PHE A 49 4.46 -22.56 -16.80
C PHE A 49 3.14 -23.12 -17.33
N LEU A 50 3.02 -23.15 -18.66
CA LEU A 50 1.88 -23.71 -19.38
C LEU A 50 2.27 -25.07 -19.97
N GLN A 51 1.29 -25.80 -20.50
CA GLN A 51 1.53 -27.11 -21.14
C GLN A 51 2.49 -27.02 -22.32
N ASP A 52 2.48 -25.88 -23.03
CA ASP A 52 3.32 -25.62 -24.22
C ASP A 52 4.64 -24.89 -23.91
N GLY A 53 4.95 -24.66 -22.63
CA GLY A 53 6.21 -24.09 -22.18
C GLY A 53 6.10 -22.92 -21.22
N LYS A 54 7.25 -22.32 -20.91
CA LYS A 54 7.39 -21.16 -20.04
C LYS A 54 7.05 -19.89 -20.80
N ARG A 55 6.23 -19.03 -20.18
CA ARG A 55 5.94 -17.67 -20.67
C ARG A 55 6.12 -16.65 -19.55
N ASN A 56 6.54 -15.44 -19.91
CA ASN A 56 6.61 -14.33 -18.98
C ASN A 56 5.31 -13.53 -19.05
N MET A 57 4.74 -13.26 -17.87
CA MET A 57 3.54 -12.44 -17.73
C MET A 57 3.87 -11.14 -16.99
N THR A 58 3.28 -10.05 -17.47
CA THR A 58 3.33 -8.76 -16.77
C THR A 58 2.22 -8.72 -15.72
N VAL A 59 2.61 -8.45 -14.47
CA VAL A 59 1.70 -8.38 -13.33
C VAL A 59 1.90 -7.05 -12.61
N GLU A 60 0.80 -6.40 -12.25
CA GLU A 60 0.82 -5.25 -11.35
C GLU A 60 0.59 -5.70 -9.91
N VAL A 61 1.55 -5.43 -9.04
CA VAL A 61 1.45 -5.67 -7.61
C VAL A 61 1.22 -4.33 -6.90
N GLN A 62 0.15 -4.23 -6.15
CA GLN A 62 -0.17 -3.05 -5.35
C GLN A 62 0.00 -3.39 -3.87
N LEU A 63 0.90 -2.66 -3.21
CA LEU A 63 1.17 -2.81 -1.79
C LEU A 63 0.63 -1.58 -1.05
N ARG A 64 -0.20 -1.84 -0.04
CA ARG A 64 -0.88 -0.82 0.77
C ARG A 64 -0.86 -1.19 2.24
N THR A 65 -0.94 -0.17 3.11
CA THR A 65 -1.36 -0.39 4.48
C THR A 65 -2.87 -0.61 4.56
N ILE A 66 -3.35 -1.08 5.70
CA ILE A 66 -4.79 -1.23 5.97
C ILE A 66 -5.50 0.12 5.83
N ALA A 67 -4.90 1.21 6.32
CA ALA A 67 -5.46 2.55 6.23
C ALA A 67 -5.56 3.05 4.77
N MET A 68 -4.54 2.78 3.96
CA MET A 68 -4.55 3.11 2.53
C MET A 68 -5.64 2.34 1.79
N ASP A 69 -5.79 1.06 2.08
CA ASP A 69 -6.80 0.22 1.44
C ASP A 69 -8.22 0.63 1.83
N PHE A 70 -8.43 0.97 3.10
CA PHE A 70 -9.70 1.52 3.60
C PHE A 70 -10.11 2.77 2.81
N TRP A 71 -9.22 3.75 2.71
CA TRP A 71 -9.47 4.99 1.98
C TRP A 71 -9.74 4.73 0.50
N ALA A 72 -8.91 3.93 -0.17
CA ALA A 72 -9.03 3.63 -1.59
C ALA A 72 -10.33 2.89 -1.91
N SER A 73 -10.74 1.96 -1.06
CA SER A 73 -11.97 1.19 -1.24
C SER A 73 -13.22 2.07 -1.12
N LEU A 74 -13.25 3.00 -0.17
CA LEU A 74 -14.36 3.92 0.00
C LEU A 74 -14.39 4.97 -1.10
N GLU A 75 -13.24 5.53 -1.48
CA GLU A 75 -13.13 6.49 -2.59
C GLU A 75 -13.69 5.89 -3.88
N HIS A 76 -13.31 4.64 -4.19
CA HIS A 76 -13.81 3.93 -5.36
C HIS A 76 -15.34 3.78 -5.33
N LYS A 77 -15.92 3.42 -4.19
CA LYS A 77 -17.37 3.29 -4.03
C LYS A 77 -18.11 4.61 -4.18
N LEU A 78 -17.54 5.70 -3.69
CA LEU A 78 -18.16 7.02 -3.70
C LEU A 78 -18.05 7.71 -5.06
N ARG A 79 -17.02 7.43 -5.83
CA ARG A 79 -16.77 8.01 -7.16
C ARG A 79 -17.87 7.67 -8.18
N TYR A 80 -18.61 6.59 -7.99
CA TYR A 80 -19.67 6.14 -8.91
C TYR A 80 -21.01 6.85 -8.74
N LYS A 81 -21.17 7.77 -7.79
CA LYS A 81 -22.39 8.57 -7.64
C LYS A 81 -22.35 9.77 -8.59
N LYS A 82 -22.91 9.60 -9.78
CA LYS A 82 -22.78 10.54 -10.93
C LYS A 82 -23.62 11.82 -10.86
N ASP A 83 -24.55 11.98 -9.89
CA ASP A 83 -25.53 13.06 -9.89
C ASP A 83 -25.28 14.12 -8.80
N ILE A 84 -24.00 14.48 -8.58
CA ILE A 84 -23.64 15.45 -7.56
C ILE A 84 -23.43 16.81 -8.22
N PRO A 85 -24.08 17.91 -7.74
CA PRO A 85 -23.82 19.26 -8.21
C PRO A 85 -22.34 19.64 -8.09
N ALA A 86 -21.83 20.45 -9.02
CA ALA A 86 -20.40 20.79 -9.12
C ALA A 86 -19.83 21.45 -7.84
N ASP A 87 -20.63 22.26 -7.14
CA ASP A 87 -20.25 22.89 -5.87
C ASP A 87 -20.05 21.85 -4.75
N LYS A 88 -20.94 20.85 -4.69
CA LYS A 88 -20.82 19.74 -3.74
C LYS A 88 -19.71 18.78 -4.13
N ALA A 89 -19.45 18.57 -5.42
CA ALA A 89 -18.38 17.71 -5.90
C ALA A 89 -17.02 18.20 -5.40
N LYS A 90 -16.74 19.50 -5.47
CA LYS A 90 -15.50 20.09 -4.96
C LYS A 90 -15.37 19.91 -3.46
N TYR A 91 -16.43 20.13 -2.71
CA TYR A 91 -16.44 19.89 -1.25
C TYR A 91 -16.07 18.42 -0.93
N LEU A 92 -16.64 17.48 -1.67
CA LEU A 92 -16.36 16.05 -1.46
C LEU A 92 -14.93 15.66 -1.82
N GLU A 93 -14.38 16.25 -2.88
CA GLU A 93 -12.98 16.05 -3.25
C GLU A 93 -12.03 16.59 -2.17
N ASP A 94 -12.31 17.77 -1.63
CA ASP A 94 -11.53 18.38 -0.54
C ASP A 94 -11.62 17.53 0.75
N GLU A 95 -12.79 17.00 1.07
CA GLU A 95 -12.99 16.11 2.21
C GLU A 95 -12.27 14.77 2.01
N MET A 96 -12.33 14.20 0.82
CA MET A 96 -11.60 12.96 0.52
C MET A 96 -10.09 13.15 0.62
N LEU A 97 -9.57 14.29 0.19
CA LEU A 97 -8.16 14.64 0.36
C LEU A 97 -7.79 14.80 1.85
N ALA A 98 -8.64 15.47 2.63
CA ALA A 98 -8.45 15.61 4.07
C ALA A 98 -8.44 14.24 4.76
N CYS A 99 -9.34 13.33 4.38
CA CYS A 99 -9.34 11.95 4.89
C CYS A 99 -8.05 11.19 4.53
N ALA A 100 -7.52 11.40 3.32
CA ALA A 100 -6.26 10.79 2.92
C ALA A 100 -5.07 11.28 3.76
N GLN A 101 -5.05 12.54 4.11
CA GLN A 101 -4.03 13.15 4.99
C GLN A 101 -4.13 12.60 6.42
N ILE A 102 -5.34 12.45 6.95
CA ILE A 102 -5.58 11.82 8.26
C ILE A 102 -5.13 10.35 8.24
N SER A 103 -5.43 9.64 7.18
CA SER A 103 -4.97 8.25 6.98
C SER A 103 -3.44 8.14 6.96
N ALA A 104 -2.76 9.08 6.29
CA ALA A 104 -1.30 9.13 6.27
C ALA A 104 -0.71 9.41 7.65
N ASP A 105 -1.29 10.33 8.40
CA ASP A 105 -0.88 10.63 9.76
C ASP A 105 -1.09 9.42 10.70
N LEU A 106 -2.21 8.73 10.55
CA LEU A 106 -2.50 7.50 11.30
C LEU A 106 -1.44 6.43 11.04
N ASP A 107 -1.07 6.19 9.77
CA ASP A 107 -0.03 5.24 9.41
C ASP A 107 1.31 5.56 10.09
N MET A 108 1.71 6.83 10.11
CA MET A 108 2.94 7.26 10.77
C MET A 108 2.89 7.07 12.28
N ARG A 109 1.77 7.42 12.90
CA ARG A 109 1.59 7.27 14.36
C ARG A 109 1.61 5.81 14.78
N MET A 110 0.92 4.94 14.06
CA MET A 110 0.88 3.50 14.36
C MET A 110 2.24 2.85 14.18
N GLN A 111 3.00 3.25 13.16
CA GLN A 111 4.37 2.79 12.98
C GLN A 111 5.27 3.23 14.15
N ASN A 112 5.15 4.47 14.60
CA ASN A 112 5.91 4.97 15.77
C ASN A 112 5.56 4.19 17.04
N VAL A 113 4.29 3.85 17.26
CA VAL A 113 3.88 2.99 18.38
C VAL A 113 4.56 1.63 18.31
N ARG A 114 4.55 0.99 17.14
CA ARG A 114 5.25 -0.29 16.92
C ARG A 114 6.74 -0.17 17.24
N ASP A 115 7.39 0.88 16.76
CA ASP A 115 8.83 1.08 16.95
C ASP A 115 9.19 1.24 18.44
N VAL A 116 8.40 2.01 19.19
CA VAL A 116 8.56 2.17 20.64
C VAL A 116 8.39 0.82 21.36
N ILE A 117 7.40 0.03 20.99
CA ILE A 117 7.19 -1.31 21.56
C ILE A 117 8.39 -2.21 21.27
N ALA A 118 8.88 -2.22 20.03
CA ALA A 118 10.02 -3.03 19.61
C ALA A 118 11.32 -2.65 20.33
N GLU A 119 11.53 -1.37 20.61
CA GLU A 119 12.70 -0.88 21.37
C GLU A 119 12.68 -1.33 22.84
N ASN A 120 11.49 -1.49 23.42
CA ASN A 120 11.30 -1.85 24.83
C ASN A 120 11.08 -3.36 25.05
N THR A 121 11.13 -4.16 23.99
CA THR A 121 10.94 -5.61 24.05
C THR A 121 12.28 -6.33 24.08
N THR A 122 12.39 -7.37 24.90
CA THR A 122 13.61 -8.18 24.98
C THR A 122 13.88 -8.92 23.66
N PRO A 123 15.14 -9.20 23.31
CA PRO A 123 15.48 -9.90 22.06
C PRO A 123 14.74 -11.23 21.85
N ASP A 124 14.41 -11.93 22.93
CA ASP A 124 13.71 -13.21 22.88
C ASP A 124 12.21 -13.08 22.56
N GLU A 125 11.61 -11.92 22.85
CA GLU A 125 10.18 -11.66 22.62
C GLU A 125 9.90 -11.05 21.23
N ARG A 126 10.90 -10.43 20.60
CA ARG A 126 10.77 -9.79 19.28
C ARG A 126 10.24 -10.71 18.18
N PRO A 127 10.69 -11.97 18.05
CA PRO A 127 10.18 -12.86 17.02
C PRO A 127 8.71 -13.23 17.18
N LEU A 128 8.20 -13.24 18.40
CA LEU A 128 6.79 -13.54 18.70
C LEU A 128 5.89 -12.35 18.33
N LEU A 129 6.30 -11.14 18.71
CA LEU A 129 5.56 -9.91 18.38
C LEU A 129 5.47 -9.66 16.87
N LEU A 130 6.55 -9.93 16.12
CA LEU A 130 6.56 -9.79 14.68
C LEU A 130 5.65 -10.82 13.99
N LYS A 131 5.47 -12.01 14.58
CA LYS A 131 4.55 -13.02 14.06
C LYS A 131 3.09 -12.71 14.33
N GLU A 132 2.79 -12.06 15.44
CA GLU A 132 1.41 -11.68 15.81
C GLU A 132 0.96 -10.40 15.11
N LEU A 133 1.89 -9.53 14.70
CA LEU A 133 1.62 -8.27 14.02
C LEU A 133 1.64 -8.38 12.47
N SER A 134 2.07 -9.51 11.96
CA SER A 134 2.06 -9.82 10.53
C SER A 134 0.86 -10.67 10.14
#